data_b1efbded80fc78dddad9f6be69597105
#
_entry.id   b1efbded80fc78dddad9f6be69597105
#
_cell.length_a   1.000
_cell.length_b   1.000
_cell.length_c   1.000
_cell.angle_alpha   90.00
_cell.angle_beta   90.00
_cell.angle_gamma   90.00
#
_symmetry.space_group_name_H-M   'P 1'
#
loop_
_entity.id
_entity.type
_entity.pdbx_description
1 polymer ?
#
loop_
_entity_poly.entity_id
_entity_poly.type
_entity_poly.pdbx_seq_one_letter_code
_entity_poly.pdbx_strand_id
1 'polypeptide(L)'
;LDTLMKASDAYMVVYCATNGTGFLNDRRQIDMTELNYYDSILGETPHYLFTRSDGINGQMAFIYVCPITNSGNVNGYLLSYMEPAEMSDLFENSVYGDRAFFSLVDRNGTIMACYGATQGTKILQNDFWNSLKGVAESLGSWTLFDRQQQKGDNGILHVNENGVGKILCHFPIADTAWNLVVGIDESYLSGIQQSFRGPIVDLIVKISISIAAALIVITVINVLVRIKVSEHSKVLEDKADTDLLTDLNNKMATERKIREYMEQYPDKQGVLFVLDVDNFKKINDTMGHAFGDEVLRNLAVRLQSMFRATDIVGRTG
;
A
#
# COMPACT_ATOMS: atom_id res chain seq x y z
N LEU A 1 28.22 23.98 38.18
CA LEU A 1 28.20 22.55 37.87
C LEU A 1 27.04 21.83 38.56
N ASP A 2 26.78 22.06 39.85
CA ASP A 2 25.66 21.42 40.59
C ASP A 2 24.27 21.62 39.96
N THR A 3 24.04 22.81 39.40
CA THR A 3 22.76 23.10 38.71
C THR A 3 22.64 22.31 37.41
N LEU A 4 23.75 22.15 36.68
CA LEU A 4 23.80 21.38 35.45
C LEU A 4 23.65 19.90 35.75
N MET A 5 24.27 19.37 36.77
CA MET A 5 24.14 18.00 37.23
C MET A 5 22.67 17.63 37.51
N LYS A 6 21.95 18.51 38.24
CA LYS A 6 20.53 18.31 38.57
C LYS A 6 19.60 18.36 37.35
N ALA A 7 20.02 19.01 36.27
CA ALA A 7 19.22 19.19 35.06
C ALA A 7 19.50 18.14 33.99
N SER A 8 20.56 17.32 34.14
CA SER A 8 21.04 16.42 33.08
C SER A 8 21.04 14.94 33.45
N ASP A 9 20.44 14.53 34.57
CA ASP A 9 20.45 13.15 35.09
C ASP A 9 21.88 12.55 35.19
N ALA A 10 22.88 13.42 35.24
CA ALA A 10 24.28 13.04 35.36
C ALA A 10 24.67 12.79 36.80
N TYR A 11 25.38 11.71 37.03
CA TYR A 11 25.93 11.45 38.37
C TYR A 11 27.15 12.34 38.67
N MET A 12 27.82 12.90 37.66
CA MET A 12 28.96 13.75 37.76
C MET A 12 29.07 14.73 36.59
N VAL A 13 29.46 15.96 36.89
CA VAL A 13 29.74 16.98 35.85
C VAL A 13 31.16 17.55 36.12
N VAL A 14 31.95 17.61 35.06
CA VAL A 14 33.32 18.09 35.11
C VAL A 14 33.50 19.26 34.14
N TYR A 15 34.11 20.34 34.57
CA TYR A 15 34.69 21.34 33.68
C TYR A 15 36.18 21.00 33.48
N CYS A 16 36.58 20.75 32.25
CA CYS A 16 37.96 20.50 31.87
C CYS A 16 38.53 21.75 31.18
N ALA A 17 39.51 22.35 31.76
CA ALA A 17 40.25 23.47 31.18
C ALA A 17 41.18 22.98 30.05
N THR A 18 41.58 23.88 29.14
CA THR A 18 42.45 23.55 28.00
C THR A 18 43.83 23.04 28.39
N ASN A 19 44.27 23.25 29.62
CA ASN A 19 45.52 22.71 30.18
C ASN A 19 45.37 21.31 30.77
N GLY A 20 44.19 20.67 30.64
CA GLY A 20 43.90 19.34 31.16
C GLY A 20 43.44 19.32 32.63
N THR A 21 43.33 20.47 33.31
CA THR A 21 42.83 20.50 34.68
C THR A 21 41.30 20.32 34.68
N GLY A 22 40.82 19.34 35.40
CA GLY A 22 39.37 19.06 35.58
C GLY A 22 38.87 19.57 36.93
N PHE A 23 37.72 20.25 36.94
CA PHE A 23 37.00 20.72 38.13
C PHE A 23 35.66 20.00 38.23
N LEU A 24 35.50 19.20 39.27
CA LEU A 24 34.28 18.41 39.50
C LEU A 24 33.20 19.26 40.20
N ASN A 25 31.97 18.78 40.10
CA ASN A 25 30.83 19.38 40.84
C ASN A 25 30.98 19.31 42.37
N ASP A 26 31.71 18.35 42.90
CA ASP A 26 32.02 18.23 44.33
C ASP A 26 33.23 19.07 44.79
N ARG A 27 33.73 19.95 43.92
CA ARG A 27 34.87 20.86 44.11
C ARG A 27 36.23 20.16 44.12
N ARG A 28 36.33 18.85 43.84
CA ARG A 28 37.63 18.21 43.60
C ARG A 28 38.26 18.73 42.32
N GLN A 29 39.55 18.72 42.30
CA GLN A 29 40.35 19.00 41.11
C GLN A 29 41.15 17.75 40.75
N ILE A 30 41.18 17.43 39.46
CA ILE A 30 41.88 16.25 38.94
C ILE A 30 42.70 16.62 37.70
N ASP A 31 43.64 15.77 37.36
CA ASP A 31 44.36 15.86 36.09
C ASP A 31 43.65 14.95 35.08
N MET A 32 42.97 15.57 34.10
CA MET A 32 42.22 14.87 33.07
C MET A 32 43.16 14.21 32.05
N THR A 33 44.41 14.67 31.92
CA THR A 33 45.39 14.13 30.95
C THR A 33 45.82 12.70 31.27
N GLU A 34 45.60 12.25 32.51
CA GLU A 34 45.86 10.88 32.93
C GLU A 34 44.75 9.91 32.55
N LEU A 35 43.59 10.41 32.10
CA LEU A 35 42.45 9.57 31.69
C LEU A 35 42.64 9.00 30.29
N ASN A 36 42.36 7.74 30.14
CA ASN A 36 42.55 6.99 28.89
C ASN A 36 41.69 7.46 27.69
N TYR A 37 40.71 8.32 27.94
CA TYR A 37 39.84 8.93 26.97
C TYR A 37 40.05 10.45 26.79
N TYR A 38 41.08 11.02 27.42
CA TYR A 38 41.33 12.45 27.36
C TYR A 38 41.46 13.00 25.95
N ASP A 39 42.22 12.35 25.08
CA ASP A 39 42.38 12.77 23.68
C ASP A 39 41.04 12.78 22.92
N SER A 40 40.09 11.94 23.33
CA SER A 40 38.76 11.90 22.74
C SER A 40 37.85 13.02 23.22
N ILE A 41 38.21 13.75 24.32
CA ILE A 41 37.50 14.94 24.77
C ILE A 41 37.80 16.13 23.86
N LEU A 42 39.00 16.16 23.25
CA LEU A 42 39.50 17.29 22.48
C LEU A 42 38.82 17.41 21.11
N GLY A 43 37.61 17.98 21.06
CA GLY A 43 36.83 18.20 19.87
C GLY A 43 36.27 19.64 19.77
N GLU A 44 36.00 20.10 18.56
CA GLU A 44 35.41 21.43 18.32
C GLU A 44 33.86 21.40 18.38
N THR A 45 33.27 20.21 18.32
CA THR A 45 31.81 20.02 18.34
C THR A 45 31.38 19.16 19.52
N PRO A 46 30.15 19.32 20.03
CA PRO A 46 29.57 18.42 21.01
C PRO A 46 29.53 16.97 20.52
N HIS A 47 29.93 16.03 21.37
CA HIS A 47 29.94 14.60 21.02
C HIS A 47 29.82 13.71 22.26
N TYR A 48 29.56 12.43 22.02
CA TYR A 48 29.45 11.42 23.07
C TYR A 48 30.63 10.47 23.06
N LEU A 49 31.07 10.11 24.28
CA LEU A 49 32.09 9.07 24.52
C LEU A 49 31.49 7.98 25.40
N PHE A 50 32.08 6.80 25.34
CA PHE A 50 31.81 5.73 26.28
C PHE A 50 33.13 5.25 26.88
N THR A 51 33.17 5.04 28.20
CA THR A 51 34.28 4.46 28.88
C THR A 51 33.86 3.35 29.83
N ARG A 52 34.67 2.29 29.92
CA ARG A 52 34.47 1.22 30.91
C ARG A 52 34.85 1.63 32.32
N SER A 53 35.64 2.66 32.44
CA SER A 53 35.99 3.29 33.72
C SER A 53 36.16 4.78 33.50
N ASP A 54 35.43 5.57 34.28
CA ASP A 54 35.53 7.01 34.23
C ASP A 54 36.89 7.56 34.77
N GLY A 55 37.71 6.65 35.33
CA GLY A 55 39.00 7.00 35.90
C GLY A 55 38.94 7.83 37.17
N ILE A 56 37.74 8.22 37.61
CA ILE A 56 37.48 9.07 38.77
C ILE A 56 36.83 8.27 39.90
N ASN A 57 35.74 7.56 39.59
CA ASN A 57 35.00 6.70 40.50
C ASN A 57 35.10 5.21 40.16
N GLY A 58 35.74 4.87 39.04
CA GLY A 58 35.90 3.50 38.54
C GLY A 58 34.65 2.92 37.87
N GLN A 59 33.68 3.74 37.53
CA GLN A 59 32.41 3.33 36.96
C GLN A 59 32.42 3.43 35.43
N MET A 60 31.62 2.60 34.80
CA MET A 60 31.30 2.77 33.37
C MET A 60 30.45 4.01 33.17
N ALA A 61 30.76 4.79 32.15
CA ALA A 61 30.04 6.02 31.88
C ALA A 61 29.84 6.28 30.38
N PHE A 62 28.68 6.85 30.07
CA PHE A 62 28.51 7.69 28.90
C PHE A 62 28.88 9.13 29.26
N ILE A 63 29.68 9.76 28.42
CA ILE A 63 30.16 11.09 28.66
C ILE A 63 29.72 11.98 27.52
N TYR A 64 28.87 12.95 27.80
CA TYR A 64 28.57 14.00 26.85
C TYR A 64 29.59 15.11 26.99
N VAL A 65 30.32 15.41 25.93
CA VAL A 65 31.33 16.43 25.86
C VAL A 65 30.79 17.63 25.10
N CYS A 66 30.80 18.79 25.73
CA CYS A 66 30.40 20.05 25.12
C CYS A 66 31.57 21.04 25.18
N PRO A 67 32.19 21.41 24.04
CA PRO A 67 33.24 22.44 24.03
C PRO A 67 32.65 23.81 24.39
N ILE A 68 33.32 24.51 25.25
CA ILE A 68 33.01 25.91 25.64
C ILE A 68 33.86 26.83 24.77
N THR A 69 33.20 27.53 23.85
CA THR A 69 33.91 28.43 22.92
C THR A 69 33.70 29.88 23.23
N ASN A 70 34.74 30.69 23.00
CA ASN A 70 34.65 32.13 23.02
C ASN A 70 35.38 32.70 21.80
N SER A 71 34.67 33.49 20.99
CA SER A 71 35.19 34.08 19.75
C SER A 71 35.83 33.06 18.78
N GLY A 72 35.27 31.84 18.73
CA GLY A 72 35.74 30.78 17.83
C GLY A 72 36.87 29.90 18.40
N ASN A 73 37.39 30.21 19.57
CA ASN A 73 38.42 29.40 20.25
C ASN A 73 37.80 28.57 21.38
N VAL A 74 38.22 27.31 21.51
CA VAL A 74 37.82 26.45 22.63
C VAL A 74 38.56 26.86 23.88
N ASN A 75 37.84 27.25 24.93
CA ASN A 75 38.35 27.68 26.23
C ASN A 75 38.28 26.58 27.30
N GLY A 76 37.66 25.46 26.99
CA GLY A 76 37.51 24.32 27.87
C GLY A 76 36.36 23.44 27.42
N TYR A 77 36.09 22.40 28.18
CA TYR A 77 35.09 21.42 27.91
C TYR A 77 34.19 21.18 29.12
N LEU A 78 32.91 21.08 28.90
CA LEU A 78 31.96 20.63 29.91
C LEU A 78 31.65 19.16 29.63
N LEU A 79 31.88 18.29 30.62
CA LEU A 79 31.62 16.87 30.54
C LEU A 79 30.51 16.49 31.51
N SER A 80 29.51 15.76 31.00
CA SER A 80 28.40 15.21 31.78
C SER A 80 28.48 13.69 31.77
N TYR A 81 28.63 13.07 32.91
CA TYR A 81 28.80 11.61 33.06
C TYR A 81 27.48 10.98 33.48
N MET A 82 26.98 10.06 32.68
CA MET A 82 25.75 9.35 32.88
C MET A 82 26.02 7.85 33.04
N GLU A 83 25.24 7.19 33.91
CA GLU A 83 25.34 5.73 34.05
C GLU A 83 24.76 5.02 32.82
N PRO A 84 25.31 3.88 32.41
CA PRO A 84 24.71 3.04 31.35
C PRO A 84 23.28 2.58 31.65
N ALA A 85 22.91 2.47 32.92
CA ALA A 85 21.55 2.12 33.34
C ALA A 85 20.53 3.16 32.86
N GLU A 86 20.85 4.45 32.95
CA GLU A 86 19.98 5.56 32.47
C GLU A 86 19.66 5.42 30.95
N MET A 87 20.64 4.95 30.17
CA MET A 87 20.40 4.66 28.75
C MET A 87 19.48 3.45 28.55
N SER A 88 19.52 2.47 29.47
CA SER A 88 18.64 1.29 29.42
C SER A 88 17.17 1.68 29.68
N ASP A 89 16.93 2.63 30.56
CA ASP A 89 15.59 3.10 30.91
C ASP A 89 14.85 3.76 29.72
N LEU A 90 15.59 4.29 28.75
CA LEU A 90 15.00 4.80 27.49
C LEU A 90 14.23 3.72 26.72
N PHE A 91 14.56 2.45 26.92
CA PHE A 91 13.94 1.33 26.22
C PHE A 91 12.84 0.63 27.04
N GLU A 92 12.66 0.99 28.33
CA GLU A 92 11.67 0.36 29.22
C GLU A 92 10.25 0.47 28.68
N ASN A 93 9.90 1.57 28.06
CA ASN A 93 8.59 1.82 27.46
C ASN A 93 8.48 1.37 26.00
N SER A 94 9.30 0.43 25.55
CA SER A 94 9.22 -0.05 24.18
C SER A 94 7.89 -0.79 23.92
N VAL A 95 7.33 -0.62 22.74
CA VAL A 95 6.10 -1.29 22.31
C VAL A 95 6.21 -2.82 22.25
N TYR A 96 7.42 -3.36 22.35
CA TYR A 96 7.68 -4.79 22.29
C TYR A 96 7.74 -5.46 23.67
N GLY A 97 7.78 -4.67 24.75
CA GLY A 97 7.85 -5.17 26.14
C GLY A 97 9.03 -6.14 26.33
N ASP A 98 8.82 -7.21 27.08
CA ASP A 98 9.84 -8.25 27.39
C ASP A 98 10.19 -9.16 26.20
N ARG A 99 9.62 -8.94 25.02
CA ARG A 99 9.77 -9.79 23.82
C ARG A 99 10.89 -9.31 22.89
N ALA A 100 11.44 -8.16 23.15
CA ALA A 100 12.60 -7.63 22.45
C ALA A 100 13.68 -7.26 23.44
N PHE A 101 14.92 -7.36 23.00
CA PHE A 101 16.03 -6.74 23.71
C PHE A 101 16.66 -5.64 22.85
N PHE A 102 17.26 -4.69 23.53
CA PHE A 102 17.97 -3.58 22.92
C PHE A 102 19.39 -3.56 23.48
N SER A 103 20.38 -3.43 22.61
CA SER A 103 21.76 -3.31 23.03
C SER A 103 22.44 -2.19 22.27
N LEU A 104 23.13 -1.34 23.00
CA LEU A 104 24.04 -0.37 22.41
C LEU A 104 25.43 -0.97 22.40
N VAL A 105 26.01 -1.12 21.21
CA VAL A 105 27.26 -1.87 20.99
C VAL A 105 28.23 -0.99 20.22
N ASP A 106 29.49 -0.93 20.67
CA ASP A 106 30.52 -0.24 19.93
C ASP A 106 30.99 -1.04 18.70
N ARG A 107 31.85 -0.41 17.89
CA ARG A 107 32.40 -1.06 16.69
C ARG A 107 33.23 -2.34 17.00
N ASN A 108 33.78 -2.44 18.21
CA ASN A 108 34.60 -3.57 18.65
C ASN A 108 33.79 -4.69 19.32
N GLY A 109 32.45 -4.54 19.39
CA GLY A 109 31.59 -5.52 20.04
C GLY A 109 31.45 -5.36 21.55
N THR A 110 31.87 -4.22 22.11
CA THR A 110 31.61 -3.91 23.52
C THR A 110 30.17 -3.50 23.71
N ILE A 111 29.46 -4.20 24.58
CA ILE A 111 28.11 -3.82 25.00
C ILE A 111 28.24 -2.66 26.01
N MET A 112 27.66 -1.54 25.65
CA MET A 112 27.70 -0.32 26.47
C MET A 112 26.45 -0.19 27.34
N ALA A 113 25.29 -0.54 26.81
CA ALA A 113 24.02 -0.61 27.52
C ALA A 113 23.16 -1.73 26.93
N CYS A 114 22.29 -2.30 27.76
CA CYS A 114 21.39 -3.36 27.33
C CYS A 114 20.11 -3.36 28.15
N TYR A 115 18.98 -3.56 27.48
CA TYR A 115 17.65 -3.66 28.10
C TYR A 115 16.89 -4.87 27.54
N GLY A 116 16.05 -5.50 28.35
CA GLY A 116 15.18 -6.62 27.95
C GLY A 116 15.89 -7.96 27.71
N ALA A 117 17.18 -8.05 28.00
CA ALA A 117 17.94 -9.29 27.85
C ALA A 117 17.67 -10.25 29.00
N THR A 118 17.26 -11.47 28.67
CA THR A 118 17.19 -12.55 29.64
C THR A 118 18.60 -12.93 30.09
N GLN A 119 18.82 -13.03 31.40
CA GLN A 119 20.10 -13.54 31.95
C GLN A 119 20.43 -14.89 31.32
N GLY A 120 21.65 -15.02 30.78
CA GLY A 120 22.12 -16.29 30.20
C GLY A 120 22.13 -16.35 28.67
N THR A 121 21.76 -15.31 27.97
CA THR A 121 21.89 -15.24 26.50
C THR A 121 23.36 -15.19 26.11
N LYS A 122 23.83 -16.15 25.28
CA LYS A 122 25.18 -16.18 24.73
C LYS A 122 25.48 -14.98 23.83
N ILE A 123 24.46 -14.38 23.28
CA ILE A 123 24.54 -13.21 22.41
C ILE A 123 25.10 -11.99 23.15
N LEU A 124 24.87 -11.88 24.45
CA LEU A 124 25.29 -10.74 25.26
C LEU A 124 26.63 -10.98 25.98
N GLN A 125 27.61 -11.58 25.33
CA GLN A 125 28.97 -11.76 25.86
C GLN A 125 29.87 -10.61 25.44
N ASN A 126 31.03 -10.52 26.09
CA ASN A 126 32.01 -9.43 25.94
C ASN A 126 32.53 -9.16 24.52
N ASP A 127 32.28 -10.06 23.57
CA ASP A 127 32.54 -9.84 22.14
C ASP A 127 31.24 -10.10 21.37
N PHE A 128 30.39 -9.11 21.36
CA PHE A 128 29.05 -9.21 20.82
C PHE A 128 29.04 -9.70 19.35
N TRP A 129 29.86 -9.10 18.49
CA TRP A 129 29.88 -9.45 17.07
C TRP A 129 30.32 -10.88 16.82
N ASN A 130 31.38 -11.35 17.52
CA ASN A 130 31.83 -12.75 17.41
C ASN A 130 30.83 -13.74 18.01
N SER A 131 30.12 -13.34 19.07
CA SER A 131 29.08 -14.18 19.67
C SER A 131 27.92 -14.43 18.68
N LEU A 132 27.56 -13.43 17.88
CA LEU A 132 26.53 -13.58 16.84
C LEU A 132 26.92 -14.58 15.75
N LYS A 133 28.18 -14.62 15.37
CA LYS A 133 28.68 -15.57 14.37
C LYS A 133 28.39 -17.02 14.74
N GLY A 134 28.49 -17.33 16.03
CA GLY A 134 28.27 -18.69 16.56
C GLY A 134 26.81 -19.12 16.58
N VAL A 135 25.86 -18.22 16.48
CA VAL A 135 24.42 -18.48 16.56
C VAL A 135 23.67 -18.09 15.28
N ALA A 136 24.34 -17.55 14.27
CA ALA A 136 23.76 -17.22 12.97
C ALA A 136 23.26 -18.49 12.27
N GLU A 137 22.07 -18.44 11.68
CA GLU A 137 21.46 -19.58 10.99
C GLU A 137 22.27 -20.08 9.81
N SER A 138 22.99 -19.19 9.13
CA SER A 138 23.86 -19.54 8.03
C SER A 138 25.11 -18.66 7.97
N LEU A 139 26.21 -19.22 7.45
CA LEU A 139 27.45 -18.48 7.22
C LEU A 139 27.25 -17.35 6.18
N GLY A 140 26.36 -17.56 5.20
CA GLY A 140 26.06 -16.58 4.17
C GLY A 140 25.34 -15.33 4.74
N SER A 141 24.34 -15.54 5.61
CA SER A 141 23.63 -14.44 6.29
C SER A 141 24.56 -13.67 7.21
N TRP A 142 25.43 -14.38 7.95
CA TRP A 142 26.47 -13.74 8.77
C TRP A 142 27.41 -12.87 7.92
N THR A 143 27.92 -13.38 6.81
CA THR A 143 28.86 -12.62 5.96
C THR A 143 28.24 -11.34 5.39
N LEU A 144 26.95 -11.38 5.05
CA LEU A 144 26.22 -10.21 4.59
C LEU A 144 26.06 -9.18 5.71
N PHE A 145 25.62 -9.63 6.87
CA PHE A 145 25.41 -8.81 8.06
C PHE A 145 26.73 -8.13 8.51
N ASP A 146 27.81 -8.89 8.62
CA ASP A 146 29.13 -8.37 8.98
C ASP A 146 29.63 -7.30 7.99
N ARG A 147 29.42 -7.52 6.69
CA ARG A 147 29.75 -6.53 5.65
C ARG A 147 28.92 -5.25 5.79
N GLN A 148 27.62 -5.37 6.10
CA GLN A 148 26.74 -4.21 6.33
C GLN A 148 27.21 -3.43 7.56
N GLN A 149 27.51 -4.11 8.65
CA GLN A 149 28.02 -3.52 9.88
C GLN A 149 29.33 -2.75 9.64
N GLN A 150 30.28 -3.34 8.89
CA GLN A 150 31.56 -2.70 8.57
C GLN A 150 31.41 -1.46 7.69
N LYS A 151 30.39 -1.44 6.81
CA LYS A 151 30.08 -0.27 5.96
C LYS A 151 29.30 0.82 6.66
N GLY A 152 28.74 0.55 7.83
CA GLY A 152 27.81 1.45 8.50
C GLY A 152 26.41 1.45 7.88
N ASP A 153 26.02 0.36 7.19
CA ASP A 153 24.68 0.16 6.67
C ASP A 153 23.84 -0.57 7.72
N ASN A 154 22.51 -0.42 7.66
CA ASN A 154 21.59 -1.24 8.46
C ASN A 154 21.68 -2.70 8.05
N GLY A 155 21.57 -3.62 9.00
CA GLY A 155 21.63 -5.06 8.72
C GLY A 155 20.61 -5.87 9.51
N ILE A 156 20.25 -7.02 8.96
CA ILE A 156 19.34 -7.98 9.57
C ILE A 156 20.01 -9.33 9.60
N LEU A 157 19.96 -10.02 10.74
CA LEU A 157 20.51 -11.35 10.94
C LEU A 157 19.48 -12.25 11.63
N HIS A 158 19.24 -13.43 11.06
CA HIS A 158 18.50 -14.49 11.71
C HIS A 158 19.45 -15.35 12.53
N VAL A 159 19.14 -15.53 13.79
CA VAL A 159 19.93 -16.33 14.72
C VAL A 159 19.09 -17.38 15.41
N ASN A 160 19.70 -18.50 15.76
CA ASN A 160 19.07 -19.53 16.59
C ASN A 160 19.87 -19.71 17.87
N GLU A 161 19.27 -19.34 18.97
CA GLU A 161 19.87 -19.48 20.28
C GLU A 161 19.09 -20.50 21.11
N ASN A 162 19.69 -21.65 21.38
CA ASN A 162 19.10 -22.75 22.17
C ASN A 162 17.71 -23.22 21.61
N GLY A 163 17.53 -23.21 20.30
CA GLY A 163 16.27 -23.59 19.64
C GLY A 163 15.25 -22.48 19.52
N VAL A 164 15.55 -21.28 20.00
CA VAL A 164 14.70 -20.09 19.83
C VAL A 164 15.23 -19.24 18.68
N GLY A 165 14.43 -19.12 17.62
CA GLY A 165 14.72 -18.23 16.50
C GLY A 165 14.53 -16.78 16.91
N LYS A 166 15.51 -15.93 16.59
CA LYS A 166 15.45 -14.49 16.82
C LYS A 166 15.87 -13.74 15.57
N ILE A 167 15.25 -12.59 15.33
CA ILE A 167 15.67 -11.64 14.31
C ILE A 167 16.40 -10.51 14.98
N LEU A 168 17.63 -10.26 14.56
CA LEU A 168 18.46 -9.17 15.01
C LEU A 168 18.56 -8.12 13.92
N CYS A 169 18.30 -6.86 14.28
CA CYS A 169 18.50 -5.72 13.42
C CYS A 169 19.58 -4.83 14.03
N HIS A 170 20.56 -4.38 13.28
CA HIS A 170 21.49 -3.36 13.73
C HIS A 170 21.29 -2.06 12.96
N PHE A 171 21.42 -0.95 13.67
CA PHE A 171 21.28 0.41 13.18
C PHE A 171 22.50 1.22 13.64
N PRO A 172 23.39 1.61 12.72
CA PRO A 172 24.50 2.51 13.06
C PRO A 172 23.95 3.88 13.52
N ILE A 173 24.53 4.41 14.59
CA ILE A 173 24.17 5.73 15.08
C ILE A 173 25.07 6.75 14.41
N ALA A 174 24.47 7.72 13.70
CA ALA A 174 25.19 8.75 12.96
C ALA A 174 26.18 9.49 13.87
N ASP A 175 27.32 9.86 13.30
CA ASP A 175 28.39 10.61 13.97
C ASP A 175 28.99 9.92 15.21
N THR A 176 28.78 8.59 15.35
CA THR A 176 29.36 7.77 16.41
C THR A 176 29.98 6.48 15.86
N ALA A 177 30.71 5.77 16.71
CA ALA A 177 31.18 4.41 16.42
C ALA A 177 30.20 3.34 16.99
N TRP A 178 28.96 3.70 17.27
CA TRP A 178 27.99 2.89 17.98
C TRP A 178 26.92 2.32 17.07
N ASN A 179 26.40 1.17 17.47
CA ASN A 179 25.28 0.52 16.80
C ASN A 179 24.20 0.21 17.82
N LEU A 180 22.97 0.60 17.52
CA LEU A 180 21.82 0.09 18.23
C LEU A 180 21.45 -1.28 17.64
N VAL A 181 21.42 -2.32 18.46
CA VAL A 181 20.97 -3.64 18.08
C VAL A 181 19.66 -3.94 18.74
N VAL A 182 18.70 -4.39 17.95
CA VAL A 182 17.36 -4.79 18.40
C VAL A 182 17.18 -6.26 18.06
N GLY A 183 16.89 -7.09 19.05
CA GLY A 183 16.57 -8.49 18.86
C GLY A 183 15.15 -8.80 19.24
N ILE A 184 14.42 -9.52 18.37
CA ILE A 184 13.01 -9.87 18.56
C ILE A 184 12.83 -11.36 18.31
N ASP A 185 12.06 -12.05 19.13
CA ASP A 185 11.72 -13.46 18.92
C ASP A 185 10.86 -13.65 17.66
N GLU A 186 11.25 -14.58 16.78
CA GLU A 186 10.51 -14.87 15.54
C GLU A 186 9.08 -15.36 15.81
N SER A 187 8.89 -16.10 16.90
CA SER A 187 7.57 -16.57 17.31
C SER A 187 6.59 -15.44 17.56
N TYR A 188 7.09 -14.30 18.05
CA TYR A 188 6.27 -13.11 18.27
C TYR A 188 5.86 -12.45 16.94
N LEU A 189 6.78 -12.31 16.01
CA LEU A 189 6.49 -11.76 14.69
C LEU A 189 5.54 -12.65 13.88
N SER A 190 5.72 -13.98 13.97
CA SER A 190 4.81 -14.93 13.33
C SER A 190 3.40 -14.87 13.94
N GLY A 191 3.28 -14.67 15.25
CA GLY A 191 2.00 -14.46 15.94
C GLY A 191 1.28 -13.18 15.48
N ILE A 192 2.01 -12.08 15.33
CA ILE A 192 1.47 -10.82 14.78
C ILE A 192 0.99 -11.05 13.33
N GLN A 193 1.81 -11.66 12.50
CA GLN A 193 1.46 -11.94 11.10
C GLN A 193 0.20 -12.82 11.00
N GLN A 194 0.07 -13.82 11.86
CA GLN A 194 -1.09 -14.70 11.87
C GLN A 194 -2.37 -13.98 12.36
N SER A 195 -2.23 -13.06 13.32
CA SER A 195 -3.36 -12.23 13.80
C SER A 195 -3.92 -11.29 12.73
N PHE A 196 -3.10 -10.79 11.83
CA PHE A 196 -3.56 -9.92 10.73
C PHE A 196 -3.99 -10.70 9.48
N ARG A 197 -3.47 -11.91 9.26
CA ARG A 197 -3.76 -12.70 8.06
C ARG A 197 -5.23 -13.09 7.95
N GLY A 198 -5.85 -13.52 9.03
CA GLY A 198 -7.25 -13.93 9.07
C GLY A 198 -8.22 -12.81 8.65
N PRO A 199 -8.22 -11.65 9.33
CA PRO A 199 -9.07 -10.51 8.98
C PRO A 199 -8.84 -9.96 7.57
N ILE A 200 -7.60 -9.93 7.08
CA ILE A 200 -7.29 -9.45 5.72
C ILE A 200 -7.86 -10.41 4.67
N VAL A 201 -7.69 -11.73 4.84
CA VAL A 201 -8.25 -12.73 3.92
C VAL A 201 -9.77 -12.67 3.92
N ASP A 202 -10.40 -12.57 5.09
CA ASP A 202 -11.86 -12.42 5.21
C ASP A 202 -12.39 -11.17 4.51
N LEU A 203 -11.69 -10.05 4.65
CA LEU A 203 -12.02 -8.81 3.95
C LEU A 203 -11.91 -8.95 2.43
N ILE A 204 -10.82 -9.56 1.93
CA ILE A 204 -10.64 -9.81 0.49
C ILE A 204 -11.76 -10.69 -0.06
N VAL A 205 -12.12 -11.76 0.66
CA VAL A 205 -13.21 -12.66 0.25
C VAL A 205 -14.55 -11.91 0.19
N LYS A 206 -14.89 -11.11 1.19
CA LYS A 206 -16.12 -10.30 1.21
C LYS A 206 -16.17 -9.29 0.05
N ILE A 207 -15.08 -8.61 -0.24
CA ILE A 207 -14.99 -7.68 -1.37
C ILE A 207 -15.18 -8.44 -2.69
N SER A 208 -14.54 -9.60 -2.85
CA SER A 208 -14.65 -10.41 -4.06
C SER A 208 -16.08 -10.89 -4.31
N ILE A 209 -16.78 -11.36 -3.27
CA ILE A 209 -18.18 -11.74 -3.33
C ILE A 209 -19.08 -10.57 -3.71
N SER A 210 -18.85 -9.38 -3.12
CA SER A 210 -19.60 -8.18 -3.42
C SER A 210 -19.44 -7.74 -4.88
N ILE A 211 -18.23 -7.80 -5.42
CA ILE A 211 -17.96 -7.50 -6.83
C ILE A 211 -18.67 -8.50 -7.75
N ALA A 212 -18.58 -9.80 -7.45
CA ALA A 212 -19.25 -10.83 -8.22
C ALA A 212 -20.78 -10.64 -8.24
N ALA A 213 -21.38 -10.35 -7.09
CA ALA A 213 -22.80 -10.06 -6.99
C ALA A 213 -23.20 -8.82 -7.81
N ALA A 214 -22.43 -7.74 -7.76
CA ALA A 214 -22.66 -6.54 -8.56
C ALA A 214 -22.59 -6.82 -10.08
N LEU A 215 -21.62 -7.62 -10.52
CA LEU A 215 -21.49 -8.03 -11.93
C LEU A 215 -22.70 -8.87 -12.41
N ILE A 216 -23.20 -9.77 -11.56
CA ILE A 216 -24.42 -10.55 -11.84
C ILE A 216 -25.62 -9.61 -12.03
N VAL A 217 -25.81 -8.66 -11.10
CA VAL A 217 -26.92 -7.70 -11.18
C VAL A 217 -26.84 -6.86 -12.45
N ILE A 218 -25.67 -6.35 -12.78
CA ILE A 218 -25.44 -5.56 -14.01
C ILE A 218 -25.77 -6.40 -15.25
N THR A 219 -25.35 -7.67 -15.27
CA THR A 219 -25.61 -8.58 -16.39
C THR A 219 -27.10 -8.82 -16.55
N VAL A 220 -27.82 -9.09 -15.46
CA VAL A 220 -29.27 -9.28 -15.46
C VAL A 220 -30.00 -8.03 -15.99
N ILE A 221 -29.62 -6.83 -15.51
CA ILE A 221 -30.19 -5.58 -15.98
C ILE A 221 -29.94 -5.42 -17.49
N ASN A 222 -28.73 -5.67 -17.98
CA ASN A 222 -28.42 -5.57 -19.40
C ASN A 222 -29.26 -6.52 -20.26
N VAL A 223 -29.48 -7.75 -19.79
CA VAL A 223 -30.34 -8.72 -20.49
C VAL A 223 -31.78 -8.23 -20.53
N LEU A 224 -32.32 -7.77 -19.40
CA LEU A 224 -33.70 -7.24 -19.34
C LEU A 224 -33.90 -6.01 -20.26
N VAL A 225 -32.92 -5.10 -20.25
CA VAL A 225 -32.95 -3.92 -21.15
C VAL A 225 -32.92 -4.35 -22.60
N ARG A 226 -32.09 -5.31 -22.99
CA ARG A 226 -32.03 -5.83 -24.36
C ARG A 226 -33.36 -6.46 -24.82
N ILE A 227 -33.98 -7.26 -23.95
CA ILE A 227 -35.28 -7.85 -24.23
C ILE A 227 -36.32 -6.74 -24.46
N LYS A 228 -36.42 -5.77 -23.58
CA LYS A 228 -37.38 -4.69 -23.65
C LYS A 228 -37.17 -3.77 -24.87
N VAL A 229 -35.92 -3.48 -25.23
CA VAL A 229 -35.60 -2.71 -26.45
C VAL A 229 -35.97 -3.51 -27.70
N SER A 230 -35.72 -4.82 -27.74
CA SER A 230 -36.10 -5.69 -28.88
C SER A 230 -37.62 -5.73 -29.09
N GLU A 231 -38.42 -5.83 -28.02
CA GLU A 231 -39.87 -5.77 -28.09
C GLU A 231 -40.40 -4.44 -28.65
N HIS A 232 -39.84 -3.31 -28.16
CA HIS A 232 -40.21 -1.98 -28.63
C HIS A 232 -39.81 -1.76 -30.10
N SER A 233 -38.66 -2.25 -30.52
CA SER A 233 -38.21 -2.16 -31.92
C SER A 233 -39.14 -2.86 -32.86
N LYS A 234 -39.64 -4.08 -32.55
CA LYS A 234 -40.61 -4.80 -33.36
C LYS A 234 -41.93 -4.06 -33.53
N VAL A 235 -42.45 -3.48 -32.44
CA VAL A 235 -43.70 -2.70 -32.49
C VAL A 235 -43.54 -1.42 -33.33
N LEU A 236 -42.34 -0.81 -33.32
CA LEU A 236 -42.05 0.35 -34.16
C LEU A 236 -41.89 -0.03 -35.64
N GLU A 237 -41.25 -1.16 -35.92
CA GLU A 237 -41.14 -1.72 -37.29
C GLU A 237 -42.50 -2.05 -37.87
N ASP A 238 -43.37 -2.73 -37.12
CA ASP A 238 -44.75 -3.06 -37.59
C ASP A 238 -45.55 -1.81 -37.87
N LYS A 239 -45.45 -0.74 -37.09
CA LYS A 239 -46.10 0.54 -37.36
C LYS A 239 -45.45 1.34 -38.49
N ALA A 240 -44.16 1.16 -38.74
CA ALA A 240 -43.44 1.79 -39.85
C ALA A 240 -43.68 1.04 -41.19
N ASP A 241 -44.16 -0.19 -41.14
CA ASP A 241 -44.38 -1.06 -42.32
C ASP A 241 -45.73 -0.85 -42.99
N THR A 242 -46.71 -0.21 -42.34
CA THR A 242 -48.06 -0.01 -42.87
C THR A 242 -48.24 1.35 -43.48
N ASP A 243 -49.05 1.45 -44.49
CA ASP A 243 -49.57 2.69 -45.07
C ASP A 243 -50.70 3.20 -44.19
N LEU A 244 -50.56 4.44 -43.67
CA LEU A 244 -51.50 5.04 -42.70
C LEU A 244 -52.90 5.23 -43.20
N LEU A 245 -53.12 5.26 -44.51
CA LEU A 245 -54.43 5.39 -45.09
C LEU A 245 -55.16 4.09 -45.29
N THR A 246 -54.44 3.07 -45.73
CA THR A 246 -55.03 1.81 -46.24
C THR A 246 -54.76 0.59 -45.36
N ASP A 247 -53.93 0.72 -44.32
CA ASP A 247 -53.45 -0.38 -43.49
C ASP A 247 -52.75 -1.54 -44.26
N LEU A 248 -52.46 -1.35 -45.54
CA LEU A 248 -51.65 -2.26 -46.34
C LEU A 248 -50.17 -2.03 -46.03
N ASN A 249 -49.29 -2.96 -46.46
CA ASN A 249 -47.86 -2.69 -46.40
C ASN A 249 -47.58 -1.41 -47.22
N ASN A 250 -46.75 -0.53 -46.63
CA ASN A 250 -46.26 0.61 -47.37
C ASN A 250 -45.23 0.19 -48.44
N LYS A 251 -44.76 1.10 -49.27
CA LYS A 251 -43.84 0.84 -50.37
C LYS A 251 -42.60 0.09 -49.89
N MET A 252 -41.96 0.58 -48.82
CA MET A 252 -40.72 -0.03 -48.29
C MET A 252 -40.92 -1.44 -47.74
N ALA A 253 -41.98 -1.63 -46.99
CA ALA A 253 -42.33 -2.95 -46.44
C ALA A 253 -42.70 -3.93 -47.56
N THR A 254 -43.43 -3.47 -48.59
CA THR A 254 -43.76 -4.29 -49.73
C THR A 254 -42.55 -4.78 -50.49
N GLU A 255 -41.64 -3.84 -50.83
CA GLU A 255 -40.37 -4.22 -51.54
C GLU A 255 -39.50 -5.14 -50.71
N ARG A 256 -39.41 -4.91 -49.40
CA ARG A 256 -38.64 -5.75 -48.48
C ARG A 256 -39.23 -7.15 -48.40
N LYS A 257 -40.51 -7.30 -48.15
CA LYS A 257 -41.20 -8.61 -48.04
C LYS A 257 -41.13 -9.41 -49.34
N ILE A 258 -41.21 -8.75 -50.48
CA ILE A 258 -41.01 -9.39 -51.77
C ILE A 258 -39.60 -9.95 -51.93
N ARG A 259 -38.59 -9.16 -51.54
CA ARG A 259 -37.20 -9.59 -51.60
C ARG A 259 -36.92 -10.75 -50.66
N GLU A 260 -37.37 -10.65 -49.40
CA GLU A 260 -37.27 -11.73 -48.42
C GLU A 260 -37.92 -13.03 -48.91
N TYR A 261 -39.10 -12.94 -49.54
CA TYR A 261 -39.78 -14.06 -50.12
C TYR A 261 -38.96 -14.71 -51.26
N MET A 262 -38.40 -13.91 -52.15
CA MET A 262 -37.56 -14.39 -53.26
C MET A 262 -36.29 -15.04 -52.76
N GLU A 263 -35.64 -14.50 -51.71
CA GLU A 263 -34.46 -15.08 -51.12
C GLU A 263 -34.76 -16.39 -50.37
N GLN A 264 -35.91 -16.45 -49.67
CA GLN A 264 -36.31 -17.63 -48.92
C GLN A 264 -36.78 -18.80 -49.81
N TYR A 265 -37.32 -18.50 -51.00
CA TYR A 265 -37.90 -19.48 -51.89
C TYR A 265 -37.40 -19.31 -53.33
N PRO A 266 -36.08 -19.48 -53.59
CA PRO A 266 -35.49 -19.20 -54.92
C PRO A 266 -36.05 -20.03 -56.06
N ASP A 267 -36.55 -21.22 -55.76
CA ASP A 267 -37.11 -22.17 -56.78
C ASP A 267 -38.60 -22.04 -56.95
N LYS A 268 -39.30 -21.17 -56.22
CA LYS A 268 -40.76 -20.97 -56.37
C LYS A 268 -41.06 -19.84 -57.33
N GLN A 269 -42.08 -20.06 -58.14
CA GLN A 269 -42.63 -19.03 -59.01
C GLN A 269 -43.70 -18.24 -58.26
N GLY A 270 -43.62 -16.92 -58.31
CA GLY A 270 -44.62 -15.98 -57.83
C GLY A 270 -45.17 -15.15 -58.99
N VAL A 271 -46.32 -14.57 -58.75
CA VAL A 271 -46.93 -13.62 -59.69
C VAL A 271 -47.00 -12.27 -58.99
N LEU A 272 -46.55 -11.24 -59.68
CA LEU A 272 -46.63 -9.85 -59.21
C LEU A 272 -47.71 -9.13 -60.00
N PHE A 273 -48.68 -8.57 -59.30
CA PHE A 273 -49.69 -7.71 -59.89
C PHE A 273 -49.39 -6.23 -59.46
N VAL A 274 -49.44 -5.35 -60.43
CA VAL A 274 -49.41 -3.91 -60.18
C VAL A 274 -50.75 -3.35 -60.64
N LEU A 275 -51.50 -2.76 -59.74
CA LEU A 275 -52.82 -2.18 -59.94
C LEU A 275 -52.79 -0.69 -59.82
N ASP A 276 -53.54 -0.02 -60.70
CA ASP A 276 -53.73 1.45 -60.62
C ASP A 276 -55.23 1.76 -60.74
N VAL A 277 -55.65 2.86 -60.09
CA VAL A 277 -57.06 3.28 -60.11
C VAL A 277 -57.27 4.25 -61.25
N ASP A 278 -57.97 3.79 -62.29
CA ASP A 278 -58.26 4.61 -63.43
C ASP A 278 -59.02 5.91 -63.08
N ASN A 279 -58.51 7.02 -63.61
CA ASN A 279 -59.09 8.35 -63.40
C ASN A 279 -59.23 8.79 -61.94
N PHE A 280 -58.36 8.27 -61.00
CA PHE A 280 -58.40 8.60 -59.57
C PHE A 280 -58.35 10.15 -59.32
N LYS A 281 -57.57 10.86 -60.13
CA LYS A 281 -57.52 12.31 -60.09
C LYS A 281 -58.90 12.95 -60.31
N LYS A 282 -59.64 12.42 -61.27
CA LYS A 282 -61.01 12.93 -61.58
C LYS A 282 -61.98 12.63 -60.42
N ILE A 283 -61.82 11.56 -59.71
CA ILE A 283 -62.57 11.22 -58.50
C ILE A 283 -62.28 12.31 -57.43
N ASN A 284 -61.03 12.60 -57.18
CA ASN A 284 -60.61 13.62 -56.22
C ASN A 284 -61.12 15.04 -56.60
N ASP A 285 -60.98 15.37 -57.86
CA ASP A 285 -61.41 16.69 -58.37
C ASP A 285 -62.93 16.88 -58.34
N THR A 286 -63.72 15.82 -58.48
CA THR A 286 -65.20 15.86 -58.52
C THR A 286 -65.84 15.69 -57.15
N MET A 287 -65.30 14.76 -56.34
CA MET A 287 -65.92 14.32 -55.07
C MET A 287 -65.13 14.76 -53.83
N GLY A 288 -63.95 15.31 -54.05
CA GLY A 288 -63.05 15.74 -52.99
C GLY A 288 -62.09 14.65 -52.50
N HIS A 289 -60.96 15.06 -51.93
CA HIS A 289 -59.91 14.14 -51.46
C HIS A 289 -60.39 13.17 -50.37
N ALA A 290 -61.30 13.59 -49.48
CA ALA A 290 -61.84 12.72 -48.45
C ALA A 290 -62.59 11.50 -49.05
N PHE A 291 -63.30 11.70 -50.17
CA PHE A 291 -63.96 10.60 -50.90
C PHE A 291 -62.94 9.71 -51.61
N GLY A 292 -61.92 10.30 -52.24
CA GLY A 292 -60.81 9.54 -52.81
C GLY A 292 -60.09 8.65 -51.80
N ASP A 293 -59.85 9.18 -50.59
CA ASP A 293 -59.28 8.43 -49.48
C ASP A 293 -60.17 7.25 -49.07
N GLU A 294 -61.49 7.43 -49.06
CA GLU A 294 -62.43 6.36 -48.75
C GLU A 294 -62.45 5.30 -49.85
N VAL A 295 -62.31 5.68 -51.11
CA VAL A 295 -62.17 4.74 -52.25
C VAL A 295 -60.93 3.89 -52.09
N LEU A 296 -59.80 4.50 -51.72
CA LEU A 296 -58.55 3.75 -51.49
C LEU A 296 -58.64 2.80 -50.29
N ARG A 297 -59.27 3.22 -49.17
CA ARG A 297 -59.53 2.33 -48.03
C ARG A 297 -60.39 1.15 -48.39
N ASN A 298 -61.48 1.39 -49.11
CA ASN A 298 -62.38 0.32 -49.56
C ASN A 298 -61.72 -0.63 -50.55
N LEU A 299 -60.88 -0.10 -51.46
CA LEU A 299 -60.10 -0.91 -52.38
C LEU A 299 -59.09 -1.82 -51.62
N ALA A 300 -58.40 -1.26 -50.65
CA ALA A 300 -57.45 -1.97 -49.81
C ALA A 300 -58.11 -3.12 -49.06
N VAL A 301 -59.25 -2.89 -48.41
CA VAL A 301 -60.02 -3.94 -47.72
C VAL A 301 -60.42 -5.07 -48.68
N ARG A 302 -60.88 -4.73 -49.88
CA ARG A 302 -61.25 -5.69 -50.88
C ARG A 302 -60.07 -6.51 -51.40
N LEU A 303 -58.96 -5.85 -51.71
CA LEU A 303 -57.72 -6.53 -52.12
C LEU A 303 -57.29 -7.50 -51.03
N GLN A 304 -57.22 -7.04 -49.78
CA GLN A 304 -56.83 -7.89 -48.65
C GLN A 304 -57.73 -9.14 -48.49
N SER A 305 -59.03 -8.99 -48.74
CA SER A 305 -59.99 -10.12 -48.68
C SER A 305 -59.88 -11.11 -49.83
N MET A 306 -59.30 -10.72 -50.95
CA MET A 306 -59.15 -11.58 -52.16
C MET A 306 -57.84 -12.37 -52.14
N PHE A 307 -56.85 -11.94 -51.39
CA PHE A 307 -55.54 -12.60 -51.29
C PHE A 307 -55.41 -13.38 -49.98
N ARG A 308 -54.52 -14.36 -49.96
CA ARG A 308 -54.22 -15.17 -48.74
C ARG A 308 -53.45 -14.35 -47.74
N ALA A 309 -53.53 -14.73 -46.48
CA ALA A 309 -52.71 -14.11 -45.41
C ALA A 309 -51.18 -14.25 -45.65
N THR A 310 -50.77 -15.19 -46.49
CA THR A 310 -49.38 -15.39 -46.91
C THR A 310 -48.95 -14.56 -48.10
N ASP A 311 -49.90 -13.94 -48.81
CA ASP A 311 -49.62 -13.10 -49.97
C ASP A 311 -49.26 -11.68 -49.54
N ILE A 312 -48.36 -11.07 -50.29
CA ILE A 312 -47.87 -9.72 -49.97
C ILE A 312 -48.77 -8.70 -50.69
N VAL A 313 -49.56 -7.96 -49.92
CA VAL A 313 -50.38 -6.87 -50.43
C VAL A 313 -49.88 -5.56 -49.90
N GLY A 314 -49.59 -4.61 -50.77
CA GLY A 314 -49.04 -3.32 -50.36
C GLY A 314 -49.43 -2.15 -51.27
N ARG A 315 -49.29 -0.96 -50.76
CA ARG A 315 -49.48 0.29 -51.47
C ARG A 315 -48.15 0.95 -51.79
N THR A 316 -47.87 1.20 -53.06
CA THR A 316 -46.60 1.77 -53.55
C THR A 316 -46.69 3.20 -54.05
N GLY A 317 -47.96 3.73 -54.25
CA GLY A 317 -48.25 5.07 -54.69
C GLY A 317 -49.56 5.59 -54.19
#